data_3d836241dce164124bfcc8cf9099b7b2
#
_entry.id   3d836241dce164124bfcc8cf9099b7b2
#
_cell.length_a   1.000
_cell.length_b   1.000
_cell.length_c   1.000
_cell.angle_alpha   90.00
_cell.angle_beta   90.00
_cell.angle_gamma   90.00
#
_symmetry.space_group_name_H-M   'P 1'
#
loop_
_entity.id
_entity.type
_entity.pdbx_description
1 polymer ?
#
loop_
_entity_poly.entity_id
_entity_poly.type
_entity_poly.pdbx_seq_one_letter_code
_entity_poly.pdbx_strand_id
1 'polypeptide(L)'
;LATSEGAKILHRAASKCAHPRCASCQFGKQKRRPTPSKVSRPVASNEGAIKQEDLLPGQRVSVDHFICHTKGRLYTAKGKTQPESMFSGGCMFVDHASGAVHVEHQVSLTTHETLQSKHRYEEKARDCGVIVQNYLSDNGTAFSSADFAKDLARFRQTTNFAGVGAHHHNGVAERAIQ
;
A
#
# COMPACT_ATOMS: atom_id res chain seq x y z
N LEU A 1 44.41 -22.80 7.44
CA LEU A 1 43.75 -21.55 7.05
C LEU A 1 43.12 -21.79 5.69
N ALA A 2 41.79 -21.88 5.68
CA ALA A 2 41.04 -22.04 4.44
C ALA A 2 41.31 -20.85 3.52
N THR A 3 41.70 -21.12 2.28
CA THR A 3 41.85 -20.09 1.27
C THR A 3 40.54 -19.35 1.10
N SER A 4 40.58 -18.09 0.68
CA SER A 4 39.36 -17.27 0.48
C SER A 4 38.35 -17.95 -0.46
N GLU A 5 38.81 -18.76 -1.38
CA GLU A 5 38.02 -19.57 -2.30
C GLU A 5 37.32 -20.74 -1.61
N GLY A 6 38.02 -21.48 -0.75
CA GLY A 6 37.44 -22.54 0.05
C GLY A 6 36.36 -22.05 1.02
N ALA A 7 36.53 -20.88 1.61
CA ALA A 7 35.53 -20.23 2.45
C ALA A 7 34.27 -19.87 1.66
N LYS A 8 34.41 -19.39 0.42
CA LYS A 8 33.29 -19.08 -0.49
C LYS A 8 32.48 -20.34 -0.88
N ILE A 9 33.20 -21.44 -1.17
CA ILE A 9 32.56 -22.73 -1.52
C ILE A 9 31.77 -23.26 -0.34
N LEU A 10 32.37 -23.29 0.86
CA LEU A 10 31.70 -23.71 2.09
C LEU A 10 30.50 -22.83 2.42
N HIS A 11 30.62 -21.53 2.24
CA HIS A 11 29.52 -20.59 2.44
C HIS A 11 28.38 -20.84 1.44
N ARG A 12 28.67 -21.08 0.16
CA ARG A 12 27.66 -21.44 -0.85
C ARG A 12 26.92 -22.74 -0.51
N ALA A 13 27.66 -23.77 -0.06
CA ALA A 13 27.06 -25.04 0.36
C ALA A 13 26.17 -24.86 1.61
N ALA A 14 26.66 -24.13 2.60
CA ALA A 14 25.91 -23.86 3.82
C ALA A 14 24.67 -22.96 3.60
N SER A 15 24.71 -22.05 2.60
CA SER A 15 23.60 -21.14 2.30
C SER A 15 22.44 -21.79 1.56
N LYS A 16 22.67 -22.95 0.90
CA LYS A 16 21.61 -23.73 0.22
C LYS A 16 20.80 -24.62 1.17
N CYS A 17 21.27 -24.85 2.39
CA CYS A 17 20.57 -25.67 3.38
C CYS A 17 19.33 -24.95 3.92
N ALA A 18 18.28 -25.72 4.25
CA ALA A 18 17.10 -25.23 4.98
C ALA A 18 17.48 -24.61 6.35
N HIS A 19 18.57 -25.11 6.94
CA HIS A 19 19.16 -24.60 8.19
C HIS A 19 20.62 -24.21 7.94
N PRO A 20 20.90 -22.95 7.52
CA PRO A 20 22.26 -22.52 7.23
C PRO A 20 23.11 -22.52 8.52
N ARG A 21 24.34 -23.06 8.43
CA ARG A 21 25.30 -23.10 9.55
C ARG A 21 26.02 -21.76 9.76
N CYS A 22 26.05 -20.90 8.77
CA CYS A 22 26.67 -19.59 8.86
C CYS A 22 25.75 -18.61 9.61
N ALA A 23 26.27 -17.94 10.64
CA ALA A 23 25.51 -16.98 11.44
C ALA A 23 24.91 -15.86 10.57
N SER A 24 25.66 -15.28 9.64
CA SER A 24 25.16 -14.25 8.72
C SER A 24 24.02 -14.77 7.84
N CYS A 25 24.08 -16.03 7.39
CA CYS A 25 23.00 -16.65 6.63
C CYS A 25 21.79 -16.98 7.51
N GLN A 26 22.01 -17.34 8.78
CA GLN A 26 20.93 -17.54 9.74
C GLN A 26 20.18 -16.23 9.98
N PHE A 27 20.87 -15.14 10.22
CA PHE A 27 20.26 -13.82 10.40
C PHE A 27 19.62 -13.31 9.12
N GLY A 28 20.29 -13.42 7.95
CA GLY A 28 19.76 -12.94 6.67
C GLY A 28 18.58 -13.76 6.13
N LYS A 29 18.43 -15.03 6.56
CA LYS A 29 17.30 -15.92 6.19
C LYS A 29 16.27 -16.09 7.29
N GLN A 30 16.41 -15.38 8.40
CA GLN A 30 15.37 -15.38 9.42
C GLN A 30 14.06 -14.92 8.80
N LYS A 31 13.17 -15.86 8.53
CA LYS A 31 11.77 -15.51 8.27
C LYS A 31 11.24 -14.86 9.54
N ARG A 32 10.59 -13.71 9.41
CA ARG A 32 9.80 -13.15 10.51
C ARG A 32 8.97 -14.30 11.09
N ARG A 33 9.13 -14.53 12.38
CA ARG A 33 8.31 -15.54 13.08
C ARG A 33 6.86 -15.21 12.73
N PRO A 34 6.09 -16.15 12.18
CA PRO A 34 4.67 -15.89 11.96
C PRO A 34 4.14 -15.43 13.31
N THR A 35 3.46 -14.29 13.32
CA THR A 35 2.75 -13.84 14.51
C THR A 35 1.91 -15.03 14.93
N PRO A 36 2.10 -15.60 16.14
CA PRO A 36 1.33 -16.76 16.57
C PRO A 36 -0.12 -16.38 16.32
N SER A 37 -0.87 -17.25 15.63
CA SER A 37 -2.31 -17.06 15.48
C SER A 37 -2.80 -16.77 16.89
N LYS A 38 -3.32 -15.57 17.10
CA LYS A 38 -3.82 -15.15 18.40
C LYS A 38 -4.69 -16.29 18.85
N VAL A 39 -4.26 -16.98 19.93
CA VAL A 39 -5.18 -17.83 20.68
C VAL A 39 -6.45 -17.00 20.74
N SER A 40 -7.53 -17.48 20.17
CA SER A 40 -8.75 -16.73 20.06
C SER A 40 -9.18 -16.34 21.46
N ARG A 41 -8.71 -15.15 21.89
CA ARG A 41 -9.42 -14.48 22.98
C ARG A 41 -10.86 -14.40 22.46
N PRO A 42 -11.85 -14.77 23.27
CA PRO A 42 -13.23 -14.55 22.88
C PRO A 42 -13.28 -13.11 22.38
N VAL A 43 -13.54 -12.95 21.10
CA VAL A 43 -13.65 -11.63 20.48
C VAL A 43 -14.80 -11.03 21.24
N ALA A 44 -14.53 -9.99 22.02
CA ALA A 44 -15.59 -9.16 22.58
C ALA A 44 -16.50 -8.86 21.38
N SER A 45 -17.76 -9.24 21.49
CA SER A 45 -18.74 -9.16 20.42
C SER A 45 -18.54 -7.81 19.73
N ASN A 46 -18.12 -7.79 18.48
CA ASN A 46 -18.05 -6.58 17.67
C ASN A 46 -19.49 -6.16 17.30
N GLU A 47 -20.38 -6.17 18.29
CA GLU A 47 -21.73 -5.64 18.16
C GLU A 47 -21.58 -4.17 17.79
N GLY A 48 -22.04 -3.83 16.60
CA GLY A 48 -21.93 -2.49 16.03
C GLY A 48 -20.71 -2.25 15.13
N ALA A 49 -19.78 -3.21 14.96
CA ALA A 49 -18.73 -3.08 13.96
C ALA A 49 -19.34 -3.25 12.55
N ILE A 50 -19.07 -2.29 11.68
CA ILE A 50 -19.47 -2.37 10.26
C ILE A 50 -18.68 -3.53 9.63
N LYS A 51 -19.40 -4.56 9.18
CA LYS A 51 -18.82 -5.69 8.45
C LYS A 51 -18.67 -5.33 6.98
N GLN A 52 -17.75 -6.01 6.29
CA GLN A 52 -17.57 -5.82 4.84
C GLN A 52 -18.86 -6.14 4.08
N GLU A 53 -19.63 -7.11 4.53
CA GLU A 53 -20.90 -7.55 3.97
C GLU A 53 -22.02 -6.48 4.04
N ASP A 54 -21.89 -5.53 4.97
CA ASP A 54 -22.86 -4.45 5.18
C ASP A 54 -22.53 -3.21 4.34
N LEU A 55 -21.40 -3.21 3.62
CA LEU A 55 -20.94 -2.07 2.82
C LEU A 55 -21.40 -2.18 1.37
N LEU A 56 -21.83 -1.07 0.82
CA LEU A 56 -22.04 -0.90 -0.62
C LEU A 56 -20.77 -0.34 -1.26
N PRO A 57 -20.52 -0.64 -2.57
CA PRO A 57 -19.38 -0.09 -3.31
C PRO A 57 -19.32 1.44 -3.17
N GLY A 58 -18.12 1.97 -2.92
CA GLY A 58 -17.86 3.39 -2.72
C GLY A 58 -18.11 3.93 -1.31
N GLN A 59 -18.78 3.19 -0.43
CA GLN A 59 -19.02 3.66 0.94
C GLN A 59 -17.74 3.71 1.79
N ARG A 60 -16.75 2.90 1.48
CA ARG A 60 -15.45 2.90 2.15
C ARG A 60 -14.35 2.46 1.20
N VAL A 61 -13.43 3.37 0.93
CA VAL A 61 -12.28 3.14 0.04
C VAL A 61 -10.99 3.38 0.83
N SER A 62 -10.14 2.37 0.93
CA SER A 62 -8.78 2.56 1.43
C SER A 62 -7.92 3.16 0.35
N VAL A 63 -7.11 4.16 0.72
CA VAL A 63 -6.12 4.78 -0.17
C VAL A 63 -4.75 4.81 0.50
N ASP A 64 -3.73 4.52 -0.28
CA ASP A 64 -2.35 4.54 0.18
C ASP A 64 -1.39 4.89 -0.96
N HIS A 65 -0.22 5.43 -0.62
CA HIS A 65 0.85 5.66 -1.57
C HIS A 65 1.80 4.45 -1.62
N PHE A 66 2.25 4.12 -2.80
CA PHE A 66 3.37 3.20 -2.98
C PHE A 66 4.53 3.91 -3.68
N ILE A 67 5.75 3.46 -3.38
CA ILE A 67 7.00 3.99 -3.94
C ILE A 67 7.68 2.86 -4.72
N CYS A 68 8.10 3.17 -5.95
CA CYS A 68 8.86 2.25 -6.78
C CYS A 68 10.36 2.47 -6.59
N HIS A 69 11.11 1.42 -6.30
CA HIS A 69 12.57 1.47 -6.25
C HIS A 69 13.19 1.87 -7.59
N THR A 70 12.62 1.36 -8.68
CA THR A 70 13.02 1.70 -10.04
C THR A 70 11.95 2.57 -10.66
N LYS A 71 12.33 3.75 -11.13
CA LYS A 71 11.42 4.68 -11.77
C LYS A 71 10.86 4.12 -13.08
N GLY A 72 9.55 4.22 -13.26
CA GLY A 72 8.84 3.79 -14.46
C GLY A 72 8.78 4.86 -15.54
N ARG A 73 8.84 4.46 -16.82
CA ARG A 73 8.65 5.40 -17.94
C ARG A 73 7.19 5.82 -18.06
N LEU A 74 6.97 7.09 -18.37
CA LEU A 74 5.66 7.56 -18.81
C LEU A 74 5.31 6.89 -20.15
N TYR A 75 4.06 6.54 -20.36
CA TYR A 75 3.57 5.93 -21.61
C TYR A 75 3.76 6.86 -22.83
N THR A 76 3.81 8.17 -22.61
CA THR A 76 4.06 9.19 -23.64
C THR A 76 5.53 9.45 -23.92
N ALA A 77 6.44 8.88 -23.08
CA ALA A 77 7.86 9.18 -23.16
C ALA A 77 8.50 8.51 -24.38
N LYS A 78 9.13 9.32 -25.23
CA LYS A 78 9.94 8.86 -26.37
C LYS A 78 11.43 9.16 -26.12
N GLY A 79 12.30 8.24 -26.54
CA GLY A 79 13.74 8.42 -26.40
C GLY A 79 14.24 8.36 -24.94
N LYS A 80 15.29 9.10 -24.60
CA LYS A 80 15.85 9.20 -23.26
C LYS A 80 15.03 10.15 -22.43
N THR A 81 14.38 9.63 -21.39
CA THR A 81 13.53 10.41 -20.48
C THR A 81 14.35 10.88 -19.29
N GLN A 82 14.16 12.13 -18.86
CA GLN A 82 14.76 12.65 -17.64
C GLN A 82 14.16 11.95 -16.42
N PRO A 83 14.98 11.59 -15.39
CA PRO A 83 14.50 10.93 -14.20
C PRO A 83 13.36 11.64 -13.46
N GLU A 84 13.30 12.96 -13.57
CA GLU A 84 12.28 13.83 -12.96
C GLU A 84 10.90 13.71 -13.65
N SER A 85 10.89 13.20 -14.88
CA SER A 85 9.68 12.98 -15.67
C SER A 85 9.29 11.50 -15.73
N MET A 86 9.73 10.70 -14.76
CA MET A 86 9.44 9.28 -14.68
C MET A 86 8.56 8.98 -13.47
N PHE A 87 7.71 8.00 -13.56
CA PHE A 87 6.91 7.55 -12.42
C PHE A 87 7.81 7.10 -11.27
N SER A 88 7.63 7.69 -10.09
CA SER A 88 8.35 7.32 -8.87
C SER A 88 7.53 6.44 -7.93
N GLY A 89 6.23 6.35 -8.16
CA GLY A 89 5.29 5.60 -7.35
C GLY A 89 3.86 5.84 -7.81
N GLY A 90 2.94 5.90 -6.87
CA GLY A 90 1.54 6.19 -7.18
C GLY A 90 0.62 6.09 -5.98
N CYS A 91 -0.67 6.15 -6.29
CA CYS A 91 -1.76 5.98 -5.35
C CYS A 91 -2.51 4.68 -5.66
N MET A 92 -2.81 3.90 -4.65
CA MET A 92 -3.64 2.71 -4.74
C MET A 92 -4.95 2.94 -4.00
N PHE A 93 -6.06 2.62 -4.64
CA PHE A 93 -7.40 2.70 -4.10
C PHE A 93 -8.00 1.30 -4.02
N VAL A 94 -8.55 0.94 -2.87
CA VAL A 94 -9.19 -0.37 -2.67
C VAL A 94 -10.56 -0.16 -2.07
N ASP A 95 -11.59 -0.51 -2.81
CA ASP A 95 -12.97 -0.48 -2.31
C ASP A 95 -13.22 -1.67 -1.38
N HIS A 96 -13.71 -1.40 -0.19
CA HIS A 96 -13.90 -2.43 0.83
C HIS A 96 -15.05 -3.38 0.52
N ALA A 97 -16.09 -2.91 -0.15
CA ALA A 97 -17.26 -3.71 -0.47
C ALA A 97 -16.99 -4.71 -1.60
N SER A 98 -16.47 -4.21 -2.72
CA SER A 98 -16.24 -5.01 -3.93
C SER A 98 -14.87 -5.70 -3.95
N GLY A 99 -13.90 -5.21 -3.15
CA GLY A 99 -12.51 -5.61 -3.25
C GLY A 99 -11.80 -5.11 -4.51
N ALA A 100 -12.44 -4.22 -5.28
CA ALA A 100 -11.84 -3.65 -6.48
C ALA A 100 -10.61 -2.82 -6.15
N VAL A 101 -9.53 -3.06 -6.88
CA VAL A 101 -8.26 -2.35 -6.74
C VAL A 101 -8.05 -1.47 -7.96
N HIS A 102 -7.69 -0.21 -7.72
CA HIS A 102 -7.33 0.74 -8.76
C HIS A 102 -5.98 1.39 -8.44
N VAL A 103 -5.12 1.48 -9.43
CA VAL A 103 -3.77 2.02 -9.30
C VAL A 103 -3.60 3.21 -10.23
N GLU A 104 -3.16 4.34 -9.67
CA GLU A 104 -2.75 5.51 -10.42
C GLU A 104 -1.26 5.79 -10.21
N HIS A 105 -0.50 5.79 -11.29
CA HIS A 105 0.92 6.11 -11.25
C HIS A 105 1.16 7.61 -11.15
N GLN A 106 2.15 8.00 -10.36
CA GLN A 106 2.51 9.40 -10.12
C GLN A 106 4.01 9.63 -10.36
N VAL A 107 4.34 10.81 -10.86
CA VAL A 107 5.72 11.28 -10.99
C VAL A 107 6.23 11.75 -9.64
N SER A 108 5.36 12.39 -8.86
CA SER A 108 5.63 12.83 -7.49
C SER A 108 4.43 12.49 -6.59
N LEU A 109 4.69 12.24 -5.31
CA LEU A 109 3.64 11.94 -4.33
C LEU A 109 3.12 13.23 -3.66
N THR A 110 2.96 14.29 -4.44
CA THR A 110 2.45 15.57 -3.97
C THR A 110 0.93 15.55 -3.82
N THR A 111 0.40 16.45 -3.00
CA THR A 111 -1.05 16.64 -2.85
C THR A 111 -1.75 16.86 -4.19
N HIS A 112 -1.14 17.64 -5.10
CA HIS A 112 -1.69 17.92 -6.41
C HIS A 112 -1.89 16.65 -7.25
N GLU A 113 -0.86 15.82 -7.38
CA GLU A 113 -0.96 14.55 -8.11
C GLU A 113 -1.88 13.54 -7.43
N THR A 114 -1.90 13.55 -6.09
CA THR A 114 -2.82 12.71 -5.31
C THR A 114 -4.28 13.09 -5.57
N LEU A 115 -4.61 14.38 -5.64
CA LEU A 115 -5.94 14.86 -6.02
C LEU A 115 -6.31 14.48 -7.45
N GLN A 116 -5.38 14.60 -8.40
CA GLN A 116 -5.61 14.14 -9.77
C GLN A 116 -5.89 12.63 -9.84
N SER A 117 -5.14 11.83 -9.07
CA SER A 117 -5.35 10.38 -8.99
C SER A 117 -6.72 10.04 -8.38
N LYS A 118 -7.11 10.76 -7.32
CA LYS A 118 -8.44 10.65 -6.70
C LYS A 118 -9.55 10.93 -7.71
N HIS A 119 -9.45 12.02 -8.46
CA HIS A 119 -10.47 12.39 -9.43
C HIS A 119 -10.59 11.35 -10.57
N ARG A 120 -9.47 10.83 -11.08
CA ARG A 120 -9.47 9.76 -12.09
C ARG A 120 -10.08 8.47 -11.58
N TYR A 121 -9.79 8.11 -10.32
CA TYR A 121 -10.42 6.96 -9.68
C TYR A 121 -11.94 7.14 -9.56
N GLU A 122 -12.38 8.31 -9.10
CA GLU A 122 -13.81 8.62 -8.94
C GLU A 122 -14.55 8.67 -10.27
N GLU A 123 -13.90 9.15 -11.33
CA GLU A 123 -14.45 9.12 -12.68
C GLU A 123 -14.74 7.68 -13.11
N LYS A 124 -13.75 6.78 -12.97
CA LYS A 124 -13.92 5.36 -13.27
C LYS A 124 -14.98 4.68 -12.38
N ALA A 125 -15.02 5.02 -11.09
CA ALA A 125 -16.04 4.50 -10.19
C ALA A 125 -17.43 4.93 -10.63
N ARG A 126 -17.57 6.20 -11.05
CA ARG A 126 -18.83 6.77 -11.57
C ARG A 126 -19.28 6.12 -12.86
N ASP A 127 -18.36 5.76 -13.76
CA ASP A 127 -18.66 5.00 -14.99
C ASP A 127 -19.27 3.62 -14.67
N CYS A 128 -18.94 3.06 -13.49
CA CYS A 128 -19.52 1.83 -12.96
C CYS A 128 -20.79 2.07 -12.10
N GLY A 129 -21.30 3.30 -12.03
CA GLY A 129 -22.45 3.67 -11.19
C GLY A 129 -22.15 3.78 -9.71
N VAL A 130 -20.86 3.87 -9.32
CA VAL A 130 -20.41 3.95 -7.93
C VAL A 130 -20.02 5.37 -7.56
N ILE A 131 -20.53 5.85 -6.42
CA ILE A 131 -20.18 7.16 -5.85
C ILE A 131 -19.35 6.92 -4.60
N VAL A 132 -18.14 7.46 -4.58
CA VAL A 132 -17.24 7.34 -3.42
C VAL A 132 -17.68 8.32 -2.34
N GLN A 133 -17.86 7.80 -1.11
CA GLN A 133 -18.36 8.56 0.03
C GLN A 133 -17.31 8.78 1.11
N ASN A 134 -16.48 7.78 1.39
CA ASN A 134 -15.49 7.85 2.46
C ASN A 134 -14.15 7.25 2.03
N TYR A 135 -13.08 7.96 2.41
CA TYR A 135 -11.70 7.50 2.27
C TYR A 135 -11.10 7.11 3.63
N LEU A 136 -10.38 6.01 3.66
CA LEU A 136 -9.52 5.59 4.75
C LEU A 136 -8.07 5.70 4.27
N SER A 137 -7.29 6.57 4.88
CA SER A 137 -5.87 6.78 4.54
C SER A 137 -4.98 6.74 5.78
N ASP A 138 -3.69 6.68 5.57
CA ASP A 138 -2.73 7.05 6.61
C ASP A 138 -2.69 8.58 6.83
N ASN A 139 -1.91 9.02 7.82
CA ASN A 139 -1.69 10.45 8.09
C ASN A 139 -0.62 11.08 7.17
N GLY A 140 -0.42 10.55 5.97
CA GLY A 140 0.52 11.10 4.99
C GLY A 140 0.22 12.56 4.67
N THR A 141 1.27 13.35 4.42
CA THR A 141 1.16 14.80 4.21
C THR A 141 0.21 15.17 3.06
N ALA A 142 0.13 14.34 2.02
CA ALA A 142 -0.77 14.58 0.89
C ALA A 142 -2.25 14.44 1.30
N PHE A 143 -2.59 13.42 2.09
CA PHE A 143 -3.96 13.13 2.53
C PHE A 143 -4.42 14.05 3.67
N SER A 144 -3.51 14.54 4.51
CA SER A 144 -3.79 15.46 5.61
C SER A 144 -3.74 16.92 5.21
N SER A 145 -3.50 17.24 3.95
CA SER A 145 -3.39 18.60 3.44
C SER A 145 -4.74 19.34 3.42
N ALA A 146 -4.68 20.67 3.57
CA ALA A 146 -5.87 21.52 3.50
C ALA A 146 -6.57 21.44 2.13
N ASP A 147 -5.81 21.25 1.05
CA ASP A 147 -6.39 21.15 -0.28
C ASP A 147 -7.13 19.83 -0.50
N PHE A 148 -6.61 18.73 0.06
CA PHE A 148 -7.32 17.45 0.07
C PHE A 148 -8.63 17.54 0.87
N ALA A 149 -8.58 18.18 2.05
CA ALA A 149 -9.77 18.40 2.87
C ALA A 149 -10.83 19.28 2.17
N LYS A 150 -10.42 20.35 1.47
CA LYS A 150 -11.32 21.19 0.68
C LYS A 150 -11.97 20.42 -0.46
N ASP A 151 -11.21 19.57 -1.14
CA ASP A 151 -11.71 18.74 -2.24
C ASP A 151 -12.77 17.75 -1.73
N LEU A 152 -12.49 17.06 -0.62
CA LEU A 152 -13.47 16.18 0.02
C LEU A 152 -14.76 16.92 0.38
N ALA A 153 -14.65 18.11 0.98
CA ALA A 153 -15.81 18.94 1.34
C ALA A 153 -16.63 19.33 0.11
N ARG A 154 -15.96 19.68 -1.01
CA ARG A 154 -16.60 20.03 -2.29
C ARG A 154 -17.46 18.89 -2.82
N PHE A 155 -17.01 17.65 -2.68
CA PHE A 155 -17.72 16.46 -3.17
C PHE A 155 -18.56 15.77 -2.09
N ARG A 156 -18.71 16.38 -0.91
CA ARG A 156 -19.47 15.85 0.25
C ARG A 156 -18.96 14.47 0.68
N GLN A 157 -17.67 14.30 0.63
CA GLN A 157 -16.96 13.09 1.04
C GLN A 157 -16.36 13.27 2.42
N THR A 158 -16.07 12.15 3.07
CA THR A 158 -15.40 12.13 4.37
C THR A 158 -14.08 11.38 4.30
N THR A 159 -13.19 11.62 5.25
CA THR A 159 -11.96 10.85 5.41
C THR A 159 -11.79 10.40 6.85
N ASN A 160 -11.29 9.18 7.00
CA ASN A 160 -10.86 8.62 8.27
C ASN A 160 -9.37 8.33 8.17
N PHE A 161 -8.61 8.71 9.18
CA PHE A 161 -7.19 8.40 9.23
C PHE A 161 -6.96 7.14 10.07
N ALA A 162 -6.06 6.28 9.61
CA ALA A 162 -5.53 5.22 10.44
C ALA A 162 -4.84 5.85 11.67
N GLY A 163 -5.10 5.31 12.86
CA GLY A 163 -4.53 5.85 14.10
C GLY A 163 -2.99 5.84 14.07
N VAL A 164 -2.37 6.78 14.77
CA VAL A 164 -0.92 6.85 14.90
C VAL A 164 -0.38 5.53 15.45
N GLY A 165 0.55 4.91 14.71
CA GLY A 165 1.09 3.58 15.05
C GLY A 165 0.15 2.39 14.76
N ALA A 166 -1.04 2.64 14.23
CA ALA A 166 -2.03 1.62 13.90
C ALA A 166 -2.08 1.33 12.38
N HIS A 167 -0.90 1.11 11.78
CA HIS A 167 -0.76 0.79 10.34
C HIS A 167 -1.70 -0.33 9.89
N HIS A 168 -1.99 -1.30 10.78
CA HIS A 168 -2.93 -2.38 10.50
C HIS A 168 -4.37 -1.91 10.19
N HIS A 169 -4.73 -0.67 10.50
CA HIS A 169 -6.04 -0.12 10.15
C HIS A 169 -6.18 0.16 8.65
N ASN A 170 -5.08 0.46 7.94
CA ASN A 170 -5.04 0.57 6.48
C ASN A 170 -4.57 -0.73 5.80
N GLY A 171 -4.57 -1.85 6.53
CA GLY A 171 -4.05 -3.14 6.08
C GLY A 171 -4.73 -3.72 4.82
N VAL A 172 -5.83 -3.14 4.36
CA VAL A 172 -6.46 -3.50 3.08
C VAL A 172 -5.62 -2.95 1.93
N ALA A 173 -5.27 -1.67 1.95
CA ALA A 173 -4.42 -1.05 0.94
C ALA A 173 -2.98 -1.61 1.02
N GLU A 174 -2.41 -1.73 2.23
CA GLU A 174 -1.07 -2.30 2.43
C GLU A 174 -0.92 -3.71 1.83
N ARG A 175 -1.92 -4.58 2.00
CA ARG A 175 -1.90 -5.92 1.39
C ARG A 175 -2.04 -5.90 -0.12
N ALA A 176 -2.70 -4.91 -0.68
CA ALA A 176 -2.84 -4.77 -2.11
C ALA A 176 -1.55 -4.25 -2.78
N ILE A 177 -0.67 -3.57 -2.01
CA ILE A 177 0.64 -3.09 -2.47
C ILE A 177 1.70 -4.22 -2.46
N GLN A 178 1.58 -5.21 -1.57
CA GLN A 178 2.53 -6.34 -1.43
C GLN A 178 2.38 -7.38 -2.54
#